data_172e3807cec47265c5bd5b2935653ba2
#
_entry.id   172e3807cec47265c5bd5b2935653ba2
#
_cell.length_a   1.000
_cell.length_b   1.000
_cell.length_c   1.000
_cell.angle_alpha   90.00
_cell.angle_beta   90.00
_cell.angle_gamma   90.00
#
_symmetry.space_group_name_H-M   'P 1'
#
loop_
_entity.id
_entity.type
_entity.pdbx_description
1 polymer ?
#
loop_
_entity_poly.entity_id
_entity_poly.type
_entity_poly.pdbx_seq_one_letter_code
_entity_poly.pdbx_strand_id
1 'polypeptide(L)'
;MNNRVCLTLALALGAPVTPTLAAQTARPDSSQAITLSEAIALAQQRGHQARAARAARESGRYRHHAYRSGLLPQLSLGGIVPSYNKSIIPVLRDDGSTEFVPQQQTDASLTVTLAQKIPVTGGDLFVSSSLARLRVSGPAAYQSWSSTPVSVGLRQDIFRPNTAAWDGQEDAVRAELNERAYLEAMEDVALQTAALFFDVYAARVALQNAVTNAAVNDTLYRLNTGRFEVGKIGENDLLQSELALLRSRTALESARLEHERATDALRLALDLPPGTPVEVAVTGAVPEFEADTARAVAEALKNRAAVTAVVLDDVQARRSVAEARLRSGVGATVQASYGFNATAPEASLAYQNLLEARRFTLSVQVPLWQWGAHHEGVQAAEADRERVTNLSDATLAQVAHDARFAALALAQARRTALLVAKADSVAAKRFEVAYNRYVIGRISIDNLYIAQAEKDQALVEYVRGLRGYWTALYRLRVTTLFDFAAGRPIRGGS
;
A
#
# COMPACT_ATOMS: atom_id res chain seq x y z
N MET A 1 9.23 61.94 -24.15
CA MET A 1 7.87 62.01 -23.58
C MET A 1 7.54 60.62 -23.02
N ASN A 2 7.25 60.62 -21.73
CA ASN A 2 7.05 59.44 -20.89
C ASN A 2 5.83 58.65 -21.28
N ASN A 3 5.91 57.34 -21.24
CA ASN A 3 4.77 56.51 -20.84
C ASN A 3 5.27 55.27 -20.10
N ARG A 4 5.14 55.36 -18.78
CA ARG A 4 5.30 54.25 -17.83
C ARG A 4 4.00 53.43 -17.87
N VAL A 5 4.09 52.14 -18.17
CA VAL A 5 3.02 51.19 -17.92
C VAL A 5 3.25 50.60 -16.52
N CYS A 6 2.48 51.10 -15.55
CA CYS A 6 2.38 50.52 -14.21
C CYS A 6 1.52 49.27 -14.26
N LEU A 7 2.14 48.14 -13.90
CA LEU A 7 1.43 46.89 -13.60
C LEU A 7 0.94 47.01 -12.15
N THR A 8 -0.35 47.27 -11.95
CA THR A 8 -0.98 47.29 -10.62
C THR A 8 -1.31 45.85 -10.19
N LEU A 9 -0.55 45.40 -9.18
CA LEU A 9 -0.84 44.19 -8.43
C LEU A 9 -1.98 44.52 -7.45
N ALA A 10 -3.17 43.94 -7.64
CA ALA A 10 -4.28 44.06 -6.72
C ALA A 10 -4.03 43.17 -5.48
N LEU A 11 -3.72 43.79 -4.35
CA LEU A 11 -3.75 43.18 -3.02
C LEU A 11 -5.22 42.97 -2.62
N ALA A 12 -5.71 41.74 -2.55
CA ALA A 12 -6.96 41.44 -1.91
C ALA A 12 -6.76 41.42 -0.39
N LEU A 13 -7.42 42.36 0.29
CA LEU A 13 -7.47 42.45 1.77
C LEU A 13 -8.19 41.18 2.32
N GLY A 14 -7.55 40.55 3.28
CA GLY A 14 -8.09 39.42 4.04
C GLY A 14 -9.25 39.83 4.92
N ALA A 15 -10.31 39.07 4.86
CA ALA A 15 -11.38 39.06 5.84
C ALA A 15 -10.88 38.39 7.14
N PRO A 16 -11.33 38.84 8.34
CA PRO A 16 -10.93 38.25 9.60
C PRO A 16 -11.57 36.84 9.73
N VAL A 17 -10.73 35.82 9.79
CA VAL A 17 -11.14 34.46 10.17
C VAL A 17 -11.44 34.48 11.65
N THR A 18 -12.72 34.43 12.02
CA THR A 18 -13.17 34.14 13.37
C THR A 18 -12.71 32.73 13.74
N PRO A 19 -12.06 32.48 14.89
CA PRO A 19 -11.74 31.12 15.31
C PRO A 19 -13.05 30.42 15.65
N THR A 20 -13.45 29.50 14.81
CA THR A 20 -14.48 28.50 15.16
C THR A 20 -13.92 27.70 16.32
N LEU A 21 -14.58 27.76 17.49
CA LEU A 21 -14.31 26.87 18.62
C LEU A 21 -14.32 25.45 18.08
N ALA A 22 -13.16 24.81 18.10
CA ALA A 22 -13.06 23.39 17.89
C ALA A 22 -13.97 22.72 18.94
N ALA A 23 -14.98 22.05 18.45
CA ALA A 23 -15.77 21.14 19.27
C ALA A 23 -14.79 20.19 19.97
N GLN A 24 -14.65 20.30 21.27
CA GLN A 24 -13.99 19.31 22.10
C GLN A 24 -14.68 17.98 21.81
N THR A 25 -14.02 17.14 21.03
CA THR A 25 -14.40 15.73 20.93
C THR A 25 -14.39 15.19 22.34
N ALA A 26 -15.59 14.82 22.84
CA ALA A 26 -15.77 14.21 24.14
C ALA A 26 -14.73 13.10 24.27
N ARG A 27 -13.87 13.21 25.30
CA ARG A 27 -13.04 12.08 25.73
C ARG A 27 -14.00 10.95 26.04
N PRO A 28 -13.83 9.75 25.46
CA PRO A 28 -14.65 8.62 25.86
C PRO A 28 -14.44 8.42 27.38
N ASP A 29 -15.55 8.35 28.08
CA ASP A 29 -15.61 8.12 29.52
C ASP A 29 -14.84 6.83 29.85
N SER A 30 -13.89 6.89 30.77
CA SER A 30 -12.72 6.03 30.89
C SER A 30 -12.98 4.68 31.60
N SER A 31 -14.12 4.00 31.33
CA SER A 31 -14.35 2.66 31.94
C SER A 31 -15.17 1.69 31.10
N GLN A 32 -15.43 1.97 29.83
CA GLN A 32 -16.18 1.02 29.02
C GLN A 32 -15.19 0.04 28.37
N ALA A 33 -15.31 -1.26 28.70
CA ALA A 33 -14.49 -2.30 28.11
C ALA A 33 -14.74 -2.37 26.60
N ILE A 34 -13.66 -2.31 25.80
CA ILE A 34 -13.69 -2.27 24.34
C ILE A 34 -14.02 -3.67 23.79
N THR A 35 -14.99 -3.76 22.91
CA THR A 35 -15.31 -4.99 22.16
C THR A 35 -14.35 -5.21 21.00
N LEU A 36 -14.27 -6.44 20.48
CA LEU A 36 -13.42 -6.75 19.31
C LEU A 36 -13.78 -5.88 18.09
N SER A 37 -15.06 -5.67 17.83
CA SER A 37 -15.52 -4.85 16.70
C SER A 37 -15.14 -3.38 16.84
N GLU A 38 -15.23 -2.84 18.04
CA GLU A 38 -14.80 -1.46 18.34
C GLU A 38 -13.28 -1.30 18.24
N ALA A 39 -12.50 -2.28 18.74
CA ALA A 39 -11.05 -2.28 18.61
C ALA A 39 -10.62 -2.28 17.13
N ILE A 40 -11.23 -3.14 16.32
CA ILE A 40 -10.97 -3.18 14.88
C ILE A 40 -11.36 -1.87 14.20
N ALA A 41 -12.52 -1.32 14.51
CA ALA A 41 -12.97 -0.04 13.95
C ALA A 41 -12.01 1.10 14.31
N LEU A 42 -11.54 1.16 15.57
CA LEU A 42 -10.54 2.16 15.99
C LEU A 42 -9.19 1.97 15.27
N ALA A 43 -8.70 0.73 15.18
CA ALA A 43 -7.45 0.43 14.47
C ALA A 43 -7.55 0.80 12.98
N GLN A 44 -8.67 0.48 12.34
CA GLN A 44 -8.94 0.84 10.95
C GLN A 44 -9.13 2.35 10.75
N GLN A 45 -9.58 3.10 11.75
CA GLN A 45 -9.73 4.56 11.67
C GLN A 45 -8.43 5.30 11.98
N ARG A 46 -7.72 4.93 13.06
CA ARG A 46 -6.61 5.71 13.63
C ARG A 46 -5.26 5.03 13.50
N GLY A 47 -5.22 3.70 13.46
CA GLY A 47 -3.98 2.93 13.48
C GLY A 47 -2.99 3.33 12.38
N HIS A 48 -1.71 3.29 12.70
CA HIS A 48 -0.63 3.67 11.77
C HIS A 48 -0.66 2.89 10.46
N GLN A 49 -0.94 1.58 10.50
CA GLN A 49 -1.02 0.74 9.32
C GLN A 49 -2.22 1.11 8.43
N ALA A 50 -3.39 1.40 9.04
CA ALA A 50 -4.56 1.85 8.29
C ALA A 50 -4.35 3.23 7.66
N ARG A 51 -3.64 4.15 8.33
CA ARG A 51 -3.24 5.44 7.74
C ARG A 51 -2.28 5.26 6.57
N ALA A 52 -1.32 4.33 6.69
CA ALA A 52 -0.42 4.00 5.59
C ALA A 52 -1.16 3.39 4.40
N ALA A 53 -2.11 2.48 4.64
CA ALA A 53 -2.96 1.89 3.60
C ALA A 53 -3.81 2.95 2.87
N ARG A 54 -4.41 3.88 3.60
CA ARG A 54 -5.14 5.03 3.00
C ARG A 54 -4.24 5.92 2.16
N ALA A 55 -3.06 6.26 2.67
CA ALA A 55 -2.09 7.07 1.93
C ALA A 55 -1.62 6.36 0.64
N ALA A 56 -1.43 5.03 0.68
CA ALA A 56 -1.10 4.24 -0.50
C ALA A 56 -2.24 4.26 -1.54
N ARG A 57 -3.49 4.09 -1.10
CA ARG A 57 -4.68 4.21 -1.96
C ARG A 57 -4.76 5.59 -2.61
N GLU A 58 -4.64 6.66 -1.82
CA GLU A 58 -4.67 8.03 -2.33
C GLU A 58 -3.52 8.29 -3.33
N SER A 59 -2.33 7.80 -3.06
CA SER A 59 -1.20 7.86 -4.00
C SER A 59 -1.53 7.16 -5.32
N GLY A 60 -2.17 5.98 -5.28
CA GLY A 60 -2.64 5.27 -6.46
C GLY A 60 -3.70 6.06 -7.24
N ARG A 61 -4.67 6.64 -6.55
CA ARG A 61 -5.70 7.50 -7.16
C ARG A 61 -5.09 8.72 -7.84
N TYR A 62 -4.16 9.42 -7.18
CA TYR A 62 -3.50 10.58 -7.80
C TYR A 62 -2.66 10.19 -9.02
N ARG A 63 -2.00 9.02 -9.04
CA ARG A 63 -1.30 8.52 -10.23
C ARG A 63 -2.27 8.27 -11.39
N HIS A 64 -3.40 7.63 -11.12
CA HIS A 64 -4.46 7.43 -12.12
C HIS A 64 -4.99 8.78 -12.65
N HIS A 65 -5.29 9.74 -11.77
CA HIS A 65 -5.71 11.07 -12.19
C HIS A 65 -4.64 11.81 -12.98
N ALA A 66 -3.37 11.73 -12.56
CA ALA A 66 -2.24 12.33 -13.28
C ALA A 66 -2.09 11.74 -14.69
N TYR A 67 -2.22 10.40 -14.83
CA TYR A 67 -2.25 9.76 -16.14
C TYR A 67 -3.39 10.30 -17.02
N ARG A 68 -4.62 10.30 -16.51
CA ARG A 68 -5.78 10.82 -17.26
C ARG A 68 -5.63 12.29 -17.61
N SER A 69 -5.13 13.11 -16.71
CA SER A 69 -4.84 14.53 -16.96
C SER A 69 -3.75 14.72 -18.01
N GLY A 70 -2.75 13.81 -18.06
CA GLY A 70 -1.71 13.79 -19.09
C GLY A 70 -2.20 13.46 -20.48
N LEU A 71 -3.41 12.89 -20.62
CA LEU A 71 -4.08 12.68 -21.90
C LEU A 71 -4.84 13.91 -22.41
N LEU A 72 -5.05 14.93 -21.57
CA LEU A 72 -5.67 16.19 -21.97
C LEU A 72 -4.64 17.10 -22.66
N PRO A 73 -5.09 18.13 -23.43
CA PRO A 73 -4.17 19.08 -24.04
C PRO A 73 -3.24 19.74 -23.03
N GLN A 74 -1.93 19.65 -23.27
CA GLN A 74 -0.90 20.20 -22.38
C GLN A 74 -0.33 21.47 -22.96
N LEU A 75 -0.41 22.60 -22.25
CA LEU A 75 0.19 23.86 -22.61
C LEU A 75 1.55 24.00 -21.93
N SER A 76 2.59 24.23 -22.71
CA SER A 76 3.95 24.43 -22.19
C SER A 76 4.60 25.65 -22.83
N LEU A 77 5.45 26.33 -22.05
CA LEU A 77 6.37 27.36 -22.53
C LEU A 77 7.79 26.81 -22.35
N GLY A 78 8.52 26.75 -23.42
CA GLY A 78 9.91 26.33 -23.44
C GLY A 78 10.77 27.31 -24.24
N GLY A 79 12.08 27.28 -24.07
CA GLY A 79 12.95 28.14 -24.86
C GLY A 79 14.40 28.10 -24.43
N ILE A 80 15.22 28.80 -25.21
CA ILE A 80 16.64 29.04 -24.95
C ILE A 80 16.82 30.52 -24.69
N VAL A 81 17.34 30.89 -23.51
CA VAL A 81 17.44 32.33 -23.12
C VAL A 81 18.69 32.58 -22.30
N PRO A 82 19.78 33.04 -22.89
CA PRO A 82 20.30 32.88 -24.26
C PRO A 82 21.28 31.69 -24.41
N SER A 83 21.57 31.30 -25.65
CA SER A 83 22.73 30.45 -26.00
C SER A 83 23.81 31.36 -26.61
N TYR A 84 25.03 31.27 -26.15
CA TYR A 84 26.17 32.02 -26.68
C TYR A 84 27.20 31.04 -27.26
N ASN A 85 27.59 31.27 -28.51
CA ASN A 85 28.64 30.53 -29.17
C ASN A 85 29.66 31.48 -29.76
N LYS A 86 30.94 31.20 -29.57
CA LYS A 86 32.06 31.89 -30.22
C LYS A 86 32.89 30.83 -30.91
N SER A 87 32.96 30.92 -32.22
CA SER A 87 33.68 29.95 -33.08
C SER A 87 34.37 30.67 -34.25
N ILE A 88 35.35 30.01 -34.85
CA ILE A 88 35.95 30.43 -36.10
C ILE A 88 35.14 29.74 -37.21
N ILE A 89 34.62 30.56 -38.15
CA ILE A 89 33.88 30.08 -39.31
C ILE A 89 34.61 30.39 -40.58
N PRO A 90 34.56 29.51 -41.61
CA PRO A 90 35.03 29.86 -42.97
C PRO A 90 34.02 30.77 -43.62
N VAL A 91 34.50 31.90 -44.16
CA VAL A 91 33.74 32.84 -44.98
C VAL A 91 34.34 32.87 -46.36
N LEU A 92 33.51 32.64 -47.40
CA LEU A 92 33.92 32.74 -48.80
C LEU A 92 33.89 34.22 -49.17
N ARG A 93 35.03 34.73 -49.70
CA ARG A 93 35.16 36.09 -50.24
C ARG A 93 34.73 36.15 -51.70
N ASP A 94 34.46 37.35 -52.21
CA ASP A 94 34.04 37.56 -53.59
C ASP A 94 35.11 37.13 -54.63
N ASP A 95 36.37 37.04 -54.21
CA ASP A 95 37.47 36.54 -55.01
C ASP A 95 37.62 35.02 -55.04
N GLY A 96 36.69 34.29 -54.40
CA GLY A 96 36.71 32.80 -54.28
C GLY A 96 37.64 32.25 -53.19
N SER A 97 38.37 33.10 -52.46
CA SER A 97 39.20 32.69 -51.32
C SER A 97 38.37 32.44 -50.06
N THR A 98 38.82 31.52 -49.18
CA THR A 98 38.18 31.24 -47.91
C THR A 98 38.98 31.91 -46.80
N GLU A 99 38.34 32.83 -46.06
CA GLU A 99 38.89 33.42 -44.85
C GLU A 99 38.28 32.82 -43.61
N PHE A 100 39.08 32.53 -42.59
CA PHE A 100 38.64 32.04 -41.30
C PHE A 100 38.49 33.24 -40.31
N VAL A 101 37.23 33.58 -40.00
CA VAL A 101 36.93 34.74 -39.15
C VAL A 101 36.28 34.29 -37.81
N PRO A 102 36.61 34.93 -36.67
CA PRO A 102 35.95 34.70 -35.42
C PRO A 102 34.53 35.26 -35.49
N GLN A 103 33.54 34.42 -35.28
CA GLN A 103 32.13 34.80 -35.17
C GLN A 103 31.63 34.59 -33.74
N GLN A 104 30.87 35.54 -33.24
CA GLN A 104 30.12 35.43 -31.96
C GLN A 104 28.64 35.44 -32.31
N GLN A 105 27.94 34.40 -31.85
CA GLN A 105 26.51 34.22 -32.10
C GLN A 105 25.80 34.13 -30.74
N THR A 106 24.69 34.83 -30.62
CA THR A 106 23.78 34.72 -29.46
C THR A 106 22.39 34.41 -29.99
N ASP A 107 21.89 33.26 -29.57
CA ASP A 107 20.54 32.79 -29.88
C ASP A 107 19.64 32.87 -28.66
N ALA A 108 18.42 33.31 -28.84
CA ALA A 108 17.38 33.22 -27.81
C ALA A 108 16.06 32.86 -28.50
N SER A 109 15.30 31.94 -27.92
CA SER A 109 14.00 31.55 -28.44
C SER A 109 13.01 31.21 -27.32
N LEU A 110 11.76 31.56 -27.58
CA LEU A 110 10.63 31.14 -26.73
C LEU A 110 9.58 30.49 -27.64
N THR A 111 9.04 29.37 -27.15
CA THR A 111 8.01 28.60 -27.85
C THR A 111 6.92 28.22 -26.87
N VAL A 112 5.69 28.58 -27.18
CA VAL A 112 4.50 28.09 -26.51
C VAL A 112 3.96 26.92 -27.35
N THR A 113 3.70 25.79 -26.71
CA THR A 113 3.19 24.58 -27.39
C THR A 113 1.99 24.04 -26.63
N LEU A 114 0.86 23.87 -27.33
CA LEU A 114 -0.27 23.09 -26.89
C LEU A 114 -0.18 21.72 -27.59
N ALA A 115 0.05 20.65 -26.81
CA ALA A 115 0.19 19.30 -27.33
C ALA A 115 -0.91 18.39 -26.83
N GLN A 116 -1.46 17.55 -27.70
CA GLN A 116 -2.49 16.57 -27.41
C GLN A 116 -2.06 15.19 -27.90
N LYS A 117 -1.95 14.22 -27.00
CA LYS A 117 -1.72 12.82 -27.37
C LYS A 117 -2.98 12.19 -27.96
N ILE A 118 -2.80 11.33 -28.95
CA ILE A 118 -3.87 10.55 -29.58
C ILE A 118 -3.67 9.07 -29.16
N PRO A 119 -4.36 8.59 -28.10
CA PRO A 119 -4.09 7.25 -27.57
C PRO A 119 -4.35 6.11 -28.58
N VAL A 120 -5.29 6.30 -29.51
CA VAL A 120 -5.66 5.28 -30.50
C VAL A 120 -4.53 4.99 -31.47
N THR A 121 -3.82 6.03 -31.91
CA THR A 121 -2.74 5.90 -32.92
C THR A 121 -1.33 6.00 -32.33
N GLY A 122 -1.22 6.53 -31.11
CA GLY A 122 0.06 6.82 -30.46
C GLY A 122 0.75 8.06 -31.00
N GLY A 123 0.07 8.89 -31.82
CA GLY A 123 0.57 10.15 -32.33
C GLY A 123 0.30 11.34 -31.42
N ASP A 124 0.89 12.49 -31.80
CA ASP A 124 0.72 13.76 -31.09
C ASP A 124 0.22 14.84 -32.06
N LEU A 125 -0.86 15.52 -31.72
CA LEU A 125 -1.30 16.75 -32.37
C LEU A 125 -0.75 17.91 -31.55
N PHE A 126 -0.23 18.95 -32.26
CA PHE A 126 0.30 20.13 -31.55
C PHE A 126 -0.06 21.43 -32.27
N VAL A 127 -0.22 22.48 -31.47
CA VAL A 127 -0.29 23.87 -31.91
C VAL A 127 0.83 24.60 -31.21
N SER A 128 1.68 25.31 -31.99
CA SER A 128 2.80 26.04 -31.41
C SER A 128 2.89 27.48 -31.93
N SER A 129 3.43 28.34 -31.06
CA SER A 129 3.80 29.71 -31.39
C SER A 129 5.23 29.95 -30.92
N SER A 130 6.09 30.52 -31.76
CA SER A 130 7.48 30.76 -31.38
C SER A 130 7.99 32.13 -31.83
N LEU A 131 8.89 32.69 -30.99
CA LEU A 131 9.69 33.88 -31.32
C LEU A 131 11.14 33.55 -31.01
N ALA A 132 12.01 33.76 -31.99
CA ALA A 132 13.43 33.56 -31.88
C ALA A 132 14.20 34.84 -32.27
N ARG A 133 15.33 35.08 -31.61
CA ARG A 133 16.27 36.11 -31.88
C ARG A 133 17.63 35.52 -32.16
N LEU A 134 18.21 35.91 -33.29
CA LEU A 134 19.60 35.62 -33.62
C LEU A 134 20.37 36.93 -33.63
N ARG A 135 21.46 37.02 -32.91
CA ARG A 135 22.41 38.13 -32.94
C ARG A 135 23.80 37.60 -33.27
N VAL A 136 24.33 38.04 -34.37
CA VAL A 136 25.71 37.79 -34.80
C VAL A 136 26.53 39.04 -34.56
N SER A 137 27.70 38.90 -33.93
CA SER A 137 28.66 40.00 -33.67
C SER A 137 29.97 39.68 -34.32
N GLY A 138 30.62 40.69 -34.89
CA GLY A 138 31.86 40.58 -35.67
C GLY A 138 31.85 41.46 -36.92
N PRO A 139 32.69 41.18 -37.90
CA PRO A 139 32.80 42.02 -39.12
C PRO A 139 31.50 42.12 -39.91
N ALA A 140 30.67 41.09 -39.88
CA ALA A 140 29.35 41.02 -40.52
C ALA A 140 28.24 40.97 -39.45
N ALA A 141 28.22 41.95 -38.51
CA ALA A 141 27.25 41.97 -37.42
C ALA A 141 25.82 42.20 -37.94
N TYR A 142 24.89 41.35 -37.53
CA TYR A 142 23.47 41.54 -37.77
C TYR A 142 22.61 40.97 -36.64
N GLN A 143 21.37 41.43 -36.61
CA GLN A 143 20.35 40.92 -35.73
C GLN A 143 19.12 40.56 -36.56
N SER A 144 18.53 39.43 -36.24
CA SER A 144 17.31 38.96 -36.86
C SER A 144 16.34 38.38 -35.84
N TRP A 145 15.08 38.70 -36.04
CA TRP A 145 13.98 38.12 -35.28
C TRP A 145 13.16 37.25 -36.21
N SER A 146 12.88 36.02 -35.77
CA SER A 146 12.03 35.08 -36.51
C SER A 146 10.80 34.75 -35.65
N SER A 147 9.63 34.95 -36.21
CA SER A 147 8.38 34.58 -35.57
C SER A 147 7.70 33.45 -36.32
N THR A 148 7.06 32.57 -35.60
CA THR A 148 6.05 31.64 -36.07
C THR A 148 4.81 31.85 -35.22
N PRO A 149 3.92 32.81 -35.58
CA PRO A 149 2.77 33.17 -34.72
C PRO A 149 1.84 31.98 -34.44
N VAL A 150 1.65 31.09 -35.43
CA VAL A 150 0.89 29.86 -35.29
C VAL A 150 1.42 28.79 -36.23
N SER A 151 1.59 27.61 -35.70
CA SER A 151 1.85 26.37 -36.47
C SER A 151 1.05 25.24 -35.86
N VAL A 152 0.27 24.54 -36.69
CA VAL A 152 -0.47 23.33 -36.29
C VAL A 152 0.22 22.15 -36.96
N GLY A 153 0.43 21.07 -36.19
CA GLY A 153 1.10 19.90 -36.75
C GLY A 153 0.68 18.59 -36.07
N LEU A 154 0.97 17.54 -36.79
CA LEU A 154 0.79 16.16 -36.37
C LEU A 154 2.12 15.43 -36.46
N ARG A 155 2.44 14.67 -35.41
CA ARG A 155 3.51 13.68 -35.42
C ARG A 155 2.92 12.30 -35.24
N GLN A 156 3.24 11.37 -36.13
CA GLN A 156 2.75 10.00 -36.03
C GLN A 156 3.89 9.02 -36.32
N ASP A 157 4.15 8.17 -35.33
CA ASP A 157 5.04 7.04 -35.52
C ASP A 157 4.28 5.89 -36.23
N ILE A 158 4.92 5.30 -37.25
CA ILE A 158 4.41 4.17 -38.01
C ILE A 158 5.37 3.00 -37.82
N PHE A 159 4.83 1.79 -37.66
CA PHE A 159 5.59 0.57 -37.36
C PHE A 159 6.40 0.68 -36.04
N ARG A 160 5.94 1.52 -35.12
CA ARG A 160 6.44 1.63 -33.75
C ARG A 160 5.36 1.23 -32.75
N PRO A 161 5.73 0.77 -31.52
CA PRO A 161 4.75 0.41 -30.52
C PRO A 161 3.90 1.63 -30.12
N ASN A 162 2.58 1.46 -30.09
CA ASN A 162 1.69 2.46 -29.51
C ASN A 162 1.75 2.36 -27.97
N THR A 163 2.70 3.07 -27.37
CA THR A 163 2.90 3.07 -25.92
C THR A 163 1.68 3.64 -25.17
N ALA A 164 1.00 4.64 -25.73
CA ALA A 164 -0.17 5.26 -25.10
C ALA A 164 -1.35 4.29 -24.92
N ALA A 165 -1.55 3.37 -25.88
CA ALA A 165 -2.57 2.33 -25.78
C ALA A 165 -2.24 1.31 -24.67
N TRP A 166 -0.97 0.90 -24.55
CA TRP A 166 -0.50 0.02 -23.48
C TRP A 166 -0.56 0.69 -22.10
N ASP A 167 -0.12 1.95 -22.00
CA ASP A 167 -0.20 2.73 -20.77
C ASP A 167 -1.64 2.83 -20.26
N GLY A 168 -2.62 2.98 -21.18
CA GLY A 168 -4.04 2.99 -20.84
C GLY A 168 -4.57 1.67 -20.28
N GLN A 169 -4.14 0.54 -20.88
CA GLN A 169 -4.51 -0.79 -20.38
C GLN A 169 -3.89 -1.04 -18.99
N GLU A 170 -2.61 -0.73 -18.82
CA GLU A 170 -1.92 -0.88 -17.54
C GLU A 170 -2.52 0.00 -16.44
N ASP A 171 -2.84 1.27 -16.77
CA ASP A 171 -3.39 2.22 -15.80
C ASP A 171 -4.74 1.76 -15.25
N ALA A 172 -5.62 1.25 -16.12
CA ALA A 172 -6.93 0.72 -15.71
C ALA A 172 -6.79 -0.46 -14.73
N VAL A 173 -5.93 -1.43 -15.04
CA VAL A 173 -5.69 -2.60 -14.18
C VAL A 173 -4.98 -2.19 -12.88
N ARG A 174 -4.04 -1.25 -12.96
CA ARG A 174 -3.32 -0.74 -11.79
C ARG A 174 -4.21 0.03 -10.83
N ALA A 175 -5.19 0.77 -11.35
CA ALA A 175 -6.19 1.44 -10.52
C ALA A 175 -7.04 0.44 -9.73
N GLU A 176 -7.50 -0.65 -10.39
CA GLU A 176 -8.22 -1.74 -9.73
C GLU A 176 -7.35 -2.48 -8.69
N LEU A 177 -6.09 -2.77 -9.03
CA LEU A 177 -5.13 -3.38 -8.12
C LEU A 177 -4.96 -2.56 -6.83
N ASN A 178 -4.83 -1.24 -6.94
CA ASN A 178 -4.69 -0.34 -5.80
C ASN A 178 -5.91 -0.39 -4.87
N GLU A 179 -7.13 -0.44 -5.40
CA GLU A 179 -8.34 -0.55 -4.58
C GLU A 179 -8.42 -1.90 -3.87
N ARG A 180 -8.10 -3.00 -4.56
CA ARG A 180 -8.09 -4.34 -3.95
C ARG A 180 -7.00 -4.47 -2.88
N ALA A 181 -5.81 -3.96 -3.14
CA ALA A 181 -4.70 -3.93 -2.18
C ALA A 181 -5.05 -3.11 -0.93
N TYR A 182 -5.79 -2.01 -1.09
CA TYR A 182 -6.31 -1.25 0.05
C TYR A 182 -7.28 -2.08 0.90
N LEU A 183 -8.21 -2.82 0.28
CA LEU A 183 -9.14 -3.67 1.01
C LEU A 183 -8.42 -4.79 1.77
N GLU A 184 -7.44 -5.45 1.14
CA GLU A 184 -6.61 -6.45 1.80
C GLU A 184 -5.86 -5.86 3.00
N ALA A 185 -5.23 -4.70 2.84
CA ALA A 185 -4.51 -4.04 3.92
C ALA A 185 -5.44 -3.67 5.10
N MET A 186 -6.68 -3.27 4.84
CA MET A 186 -7.65 -2.99 5.91
C MET A 186 -8.11 -4.25 6.64
N GLU A 187 -8.27 -5.37 5.94
CA GLU A 187 -8.58 -6.66 6.56
C GLU A 187 -7.36 -7.25 7.30
N ASP A 188 -6.13 -7.00 6.82
CA ASP A 188 -4.91 -7.34 7.56
C ASP A 188 -4.81 -6.56 8.88
N VAL A 189 -5.18 -5.28 8.90
CA VAL A 189 -5.29 -4.49 10.14
C VAL A 189 -6.31 -5.14 11.08
N ALA A 190 -7.46 -5.59 10.57
CA ALA A 190 -8.47 -6.27 11.39
C ALA A 190 -7.93 -7.59 11.97
N LEU A 191 -7.22 -8.39 11.18
CA LEU A 191 -6.59 -9.64 11.62
C LEU A 191 -5.55 -9.41 12.72
N GLN A 192 -4.65 -8.43 12.53
CA GLN A 192 -3.62 -8.10 13.51
C GLN A 192 -4.23 -7.55 14.80
N THR A 193 -5.24 -6.68 14.67
CA THR A 193 -5.95 -6.14 15.85
C THR A 193 -6.68 -7.23 16.61
N ALA A 194 -7.32 -8.18 15.90
CA ALA A 194 -7.96 -9.33 16.56
C ALA A 194 -6.94 -10.18 17.32
N ALA A 195 -5.76 -10.44 16.77
CA ALA A 195 -4.70 -11.15 17.46
C ALA A 195 -4.26 -10.44 18.74
N LEU A 196 -3.94 -9.13 18.66
CA LEU A 196 -3.53 -8.32 19.81
C LEU A 196 -4.64 -8.19 20.87
N PHE A 197 -5.90 -8.07 20.46
CA PHE A 197 -7.05 -8.04 21.35
C PHE A 197 -7.15 -9.32 22.20
N PHE A 198 -6.99 -10.48 21.55
CA PHE A 198 -6.99 -11.76 22.26
C PHE A 198 -5.70 -12.01 23.05
N ASP A 199 -4.58 -11.40 22.71
CA ASP A 199 -3.37 -11.44 23.53
C ASP A 199 -3.57 -10.67 24.85
N VAL A 200 -4.24 -9.51 24.83
CA VAL A 200 -4.65 -8.79 26.06
C VAL A 200 -5.62 -9.63 26.89
N TYR A 201 -6.60 -10.25 26.24
CA TYR A 201 -7.54 -11.13 26.93
C TYR A 201 -6.83 -12.32 27.59
N ALA A 202 -5.93 -12.98 26.87
CA ALA A 202 -5.13 -14.09 27.38
C ALA A 202 -4.27 -13.67 28.58
N ALA A 203 -3.58 -12.55 28.50
CA ALA A 203 -2.74 -12.02 29.56
C ALA A 203 -3.57 -11.63 30.80
N ARG A 204 -4.77 -11.04 30.61
CA ARG A 204 -5.70 -10.73 31.69
C ARG A 204 -6.17 -11.99 32.43
N VAL A 205 -6.58 -13.01 31.64
CA VAL A 205 -7.03 -14.30 32.25
C VAL A 205 -5.88 -14.99 32.95
N ALA A 206 -4.66 -14.98 32.39
CA ALA A 206 -3.47 -15.52 33.03
C ALA A 206 -3.13 -14.78 34.32
N LEU A 207 -3.22 -13.46 34.34
CA LEU A 207 -3.02 -12.64 35.58
C LEU A 207 -4.05 -12.98 36.63
N GLN A 208 -5.33 -13.06 36.30
CA GLN A 208 -6.39 -13.41 37.21
C GLN A 208 -6.19 -14.81 37.83
N ASN A 209 -5.78 -15.77 37.00
CA ASN A 209 -5.46 -17.12 37.44
C ASN A 209 -4.22 -17.15 38.36
N ALA A 210 -3.17 -16.40 38.01
CA ALA A 210 -1.96 -16.29 38.87
C ALA A 210 -2.25 -15.65 40.24
N VAL A 211 -3.11 -14.60 40.30
CA VAL A 211 -3.58 -14.02 41.55
C VAL A 211 -4.30 -15.07 42.42
N THR A 212 -5.22 -15.82 41.77
CA THR A 212 -5.99 -16.86 42.48
C THR A 212 -5.07 -17.98 42.96
N ASN A 213 -4.15 -18.45 42.13
CA ASN A 213 -3.20 -19.51 42.49
C ASN A 213 -2.23 -19.08 43.61
N ALA A 214 -1.76 -17.83 43.63
CA ALA A 214 -0.93 -17.29 44.68
C ALA A 214 -1.69 -17.28 46.01
N ALA A 215 -2.95 -16.86 46.04
CA ALA A 215 -3.79 -16.85 47.24
C ALA A 215 -4.10 -18.29 47.73
N VAL A 216 -4.39 -19.22 46.84
CA VAL A 216 -4.63 -20.64 47.15
C VAL A 216 -3.37 -21.26 47.74
N ASN A 217 -2.20 -21.07 47.11
CA ASN A 217 -0.94 -21.66 47.61
C ASN A 217 -0.47 -21.03 48.94
N ASP A 218 -0.75 -19.75 49.19
CA ASP A 218 -0.49 -19.14 50.49
C ASP A 218 -1.37 -19.77 51.61
N THR A 219 -2.63 -20.02 51.31
CA THR A 219 -3.56 -20.70 52.23
C THR A 219 -3.12 -22.15 52.49
N LEU A 220 -2.72 -22.88 51.45
CA LEU A 220 -2.24 -24.25 51.55
C LEU A 220 -0.93 -24.35 52.38
N TYR A 221 0.01 -23.43 52.14
CA TYR A 221 1.26 -23.39 52.89
C TYR A 221 0.98 -23.17 54.41
N ARG A 222 0.14 -22.21 54.76
CA ARG A 222 -0.25 -21.99 56.17
C ARG A 222 -0.95 -23.19 56.79
N LEU A 223 -1.86 -23.82 56.04
CA LEU A 223 -2.53 -25.06 56.50
C LEU A 223 -1.53 -26.18 56.74
N ASN A 224 -0.55 -26.34 55.86
CA ASN A 224 0.47 -27.37 55.95
C ASN A 224 1.48 -27.10 57.07
N THR A 225 1.83 -25.83 57.33
CA THR A 225 2.67 -25.45 58.46
C THR A 225 1.99 -25.94 59.76
N GLY A 226 0.70 -25.62 59.98
CA GLY A 226 0.00 -26.07 61.18
C GLY A 226 -0.18 -27.59 61.24
N ARG A 227 -0.31 -28.29 60.12
CA ARG A 227 -0.37 -29.77 60.07
C ARG A 227 0.98 -30.41 60.42
N PHE A 228 2.09 -29.82 59.99
CA PHE A 228 3.45 -30.26 60.28
C PHE A 228 3.75 -30.07 61.76
N GLU A 229 3.42 -28.93 62.35
CA GLU A 229 3.61 -28.65 63.79
C GLU A 229 2.93 -29.67 64.70
N VAL A 230 1.79 -30.24 64.25
CA VAL A 230 1.08 -31.29 64.97
C VAL A 230 1.40 -32.71 64.52
N GLY A 231 2.41 -32.88 63.68
CA GLY A 231 2.91 -34.18 63.20
C GLY A 231 1.98 -34.92 62.20
N LYS A 232 1.06 -34.23 61.53
CA LYS A 232 0.10 -34.83 60.59
C LYS A 232 0.61 -34.98 59.17
N ILE A 233 1.66 -34.26 58.83
CA ILE A 233 2.34 -34.39 57.51
C ILE A 233 3.86 -34.41 57.70
N GLY A 234 4.59 -34.91 56.67
CA GLY A 234 6.04 -34.94 56.66
C GLY A 234 6.66 -33.62 56.22
N GLU A 235 7.96 -33.45 56.47
CA GLU A 235 8.73 -32.28 56.08
C GLU A 235 8.71 -32.08 54.53
N ASN A 236 8.73 -33.17 53.78
CA ASN A 236 8.64 -33.13 52.30
C ASN A 236 7.36 -32.42 51.83
N ASP A 237 6.21 -32.70 52.43
CA ASP A 237 4.91 -32.09 52.05
C ASP A 237 4.90 -30.59 52.40
N LEU A 238 5.54 -30.18 53.52
CA LEU A 238 5.70 -28.78 53.89
C LEU A 238 6.59 -28.04 52.87
N LEU A 239 7.79 -28.58 52.58
CA LEU A 239 8.71 -27.98 51.59
C LEU A 239 8.11 -27.90 50.18
N GLN A 240 7.31 -28.90 49.79
CA GLN A 240 6.58 -28.89 48.54
C GLN A 240 5.56 -27.76 48.49
N SER A 241 4.84 -27.52 49.59
CA SER A 241 3.88 -26.41 49.64
C SER A 241 4.55 -25.02 49.65
N GLU A 242 5.73 -24.90 50.31
CA GLU A 242 6.54 -23.69 50.24
C GLU A 242 7.06 -23.40 48.82
N LEU A 243 7.59 -24.42 48.17
CA LEU A 243 8.03 -24.31 46.77
C LEU A 243 6.90 -23.89 45.85
N ALA A 244 5.69 -24.47 46.01
CA ALA A 244 4.51 -24.10 45.23
C ALA A 244 4.10 -22.64 45.48
N LEU A 245 4.17 -22.16 46.73
CA LEU A 245 3.92 -20.75 47.05
C LEU A 245 4.93 -19.83 46.33
N LEU A 246 6.22 -20.11 46.43
CA LEU A 246 7.25 -19.30 45.81
C LEU A 246 7.10 -19.26 44.29
N ARG A 247 6.82 -20.42 43.66
CA ARG A 247 6.54 -20.51 42.21
C ARG A 247 5.32 -19.71 41.82
N SER A 248 4.23 -19.76 42.58
CA SER A 248 3.02 -19.00 42.29
C SER A 248 3.21 -17.50 42.41
N ARG A 249 4.03 -17.02 43.35
CA ARG A 249 4.40 -15.60 43.47
C ARG A 249 5.24 -15.13 42.27
N THR A 250 6.23 -15.93 41.82
CA THR A 250 7.01 -15.63 40.63
C THR A 250 6.13 -15.59 39.37
N ALA A 251 5.20 -16.55 39.24
CA ALA A 251 4.26 -16.58 38.14
C ALA A 251 3.33 -15.34 38.11
N LEU A 252 2.93 -14.86 39.31
CA LEU A 252 2.12 -13.63 39.43
C LEU A 252 2.88 -12.40 38.92
N GLU A 253 4.15 -12.22 39.28
CA GLU A 253 4.95 -11.08 38.79
C GLU A 253 5.18 -11.16 37.28
N SER A 254 5.43 -12.36 36.74
CA SER A 254 5.54 -12.56 35.30
C SER A 254 4.22 -12.25 34.57
N ALA A 255 3.09 -12.67 35.13
CA ALA A 255 1.78 -12.41 34.53
C ALA A 255 1.39 -10.92 34.52
N ARG A 256 1.81 -10.17 35.56
CA ARG A 256 1.64 -8.71 35.61
C ARG A 256 2.37 -8.02 34.48
N LEU A 257 3.64 -8.35 34.30
CA LEU A 257 4.46 -7.77 33.23
C LEU A 257 3.90 -8.11 31.83
N GLU A 258 3.47 -9.37 31.63
CA GLU A 258 2.92 -9.78 30.33
C GLU A 258 1.57 -9.11 30.04
N HIS A 259 0.73 -8.90 31.07
CA HIS A 259 -0.52 -8.16 30.90
C HIS A 259 -0.26 -6.69 30.51
N GLU A 260 0.70 -6.03 31.14
CA GLU A 260 1.08 -4.66 30.78
C GLU A 260 1.62 -4.61 29.35
N ARG A 261 2.53 -5.52 28.98
CA ARG A 261 3.10 -5.61 27.64
C ARG A 261 2.03 -5.84 26.56
N ALA A 262 1.11 -6.78 26.77
CA ALA A 262 0.04 -7.05 25.83
C ALA A 262 -0.90 -5.84 25.67
N THR A 263 -1.21 -5.16 26.78
CA THR A 263 -2.04 -3.94 26.79
C THR A 263 -1.36 -2.81 26.04
N ASP A 264 -0.06 -2.61 26.22
CA ASP A 264 0.71 -1.60 25.48
C ASP A 264 0.77 -1.90 23.99
N ALA A 265 0.92 -3.17 23.61
CA ALA A 265 0.91 -3.56 22.20
C ALA A 265 -0.43 -3.25 21.51
N LEU A 266 -1.55 -3.53 22.17
CA LEU A 266 -2.87 -3.18 21.64
C LEU A 266 -3.07 -1.66 21.63
N ARG A 267 -2.66 -0.94 22.68
CA ARG A 267 -2.72 0.53 22.76
C ARG A 267 -1.99 1.19 21.60
N LEU A 268 -0.79 0.70 21.27
CA LEU A 268 -0.01 1.16 20.13
C LEU A 268 -0.73 0.91 18.80
N ALA A 269 -1.32 -0.27 18.61
CA ALA A 269 -2.06 -0.61 17.40
C ALA A 269 -3.30 0.26 17.19
N LEU A 270 -3.94 0.67 18.30
CA LEU A 270 -5.12 1.55 18.29
C LEU A 270 -4.76 3.06 18.22
N ASP A 271 -3.48 3.41 18.25
CA ASP A 271 -2.99 4.81 18.33
C ASP A 271 -3.58 5.57 19.53
N LEU A 272 -3.63 4.89 20.67
CA LEU A 272 -4.07 5.49 21.93
C LEU A 272 -2.88 6.09 22.71
N PRO A 273 -3.09 7.18 23.47
CA PRO A 273 -2.03 7.77 24.30
C PRO A 273 -1.45 6.76 25.32
N PRO A 274 -0.13 6.86 25.63
CA PRO A 274 0.47 6.06 26.68
C PRO A 274 -0.30 6.22 28.02
N GLY A 275 -0.48 5.10 28.74
CA GLY A 275 -1.18 5.11 30.03
C GLY A 275 -2.72 5.11 29.94
N THR A 276 -3.32 5.16 28.74
CA THR A 276 -4.78 5.00 28.60
C THR A 276 -5.17 3.59 29.07
N PRO A 277 -6.09 3.45 30.04
CA PRO A 277 -6.57 2.13 30.46
C PRO A 277 -7.33 1.47 29.31
N VAL A 278 -6.96 0.23 28.98
CA VAL A 278 -7.60 -0.57 27.95
C VAL A 278 -8.09 -1.86 28.58
N GLU A 279 -9.40 -1.97 28.73
CA GLU A 279 -10.05 -3.22 29.10
C GLU A 279 -10.74 -3.84 27.89
N VAL A 280 -10.65 -5.16 27.76
CA VAL A 280 -11.25 -5.88 26.63
C VAL A 280 -12.47 -6.69 27.09
N ALA A 281 -13.60 -6.54 26.39
CA ALA A 281 -14.80 -7.33 26.59
C ALA A 281 -14.86 -8.47 25.57
N VAL A 282 -14.72 -9.71 26.03
CA VAL A 282 -14.80 -10.90 25.19
C VAL A 282 -16.11 -11.63 25.46
N THR A 283 -16.91 -11.79 24.41
CA THR A 283 -18.02 -12.74 24.40
C THR A 283 -17.48 -14.14 24.05
N GLY A 284 -17.63 -15.10 24.96
CA GLY A 284 -17.18 -16.50 24.70
C GLY A 284 -17.97 -17.23 23.62
N ALA A 285 -18.94 -16.56 23.00
CA ALA A 285 -19.76 -17.16 21.94
C ALA A 285 -18.98 -17.26 20.64
N VAL A 286 -18.91 -18.46 20.08
CA VAL A 286 -18.36 -18.74 18.75
C VAL A 286 -19.52 -18.73 17.76
N PRO A 287 -19.54 -17.81 16.76
CA PRO A 287 -20.61 -17.73 15.77
C PRO A 287 -20.83 -19.03 15.00
N GLU A 288 -22.10 -19.31 14.71
CA GLU A 288 -22.52 -20.55 14.05
C GLU A 288 -22.71 -20.31 12.55
N PHE A 289 -21.64 -20.47 11.76
CA PHE A 289 -21.71 -20.52 10.30
C PHE A 289 -20.63 -21.47 9.76
N GLU A 290 -20.86 -21.98 8.57
CA GLU A 290 -19.89 -22.79 7.84
C GLU A 290 -19.40 -22.06 6.61
N ALA A 291 -18.09 -22.00 6.44
CA ALA A 291 -17.46 -21.47 5.23
C ALA A 291 -17.26 -22.64 4.23
N ASP A 292 -18.04 -22.64 3.16
CA ASP A 292 -17.84 -23.60 2.08
C ASP A 292 -16.49 -23.34 1.38
N THR A 293 -15.70 -24.39 1.23
CA THR A 293 -14.36 -24.33 0.64
C THR A 293 -14.39 -23.97 -0.86
N ALA A 294 -15.39 -24.45 -1.61
CA ALA A 294 -15.51 -24.13 -3.03
C ALA A 294 -15.85 -22.65 -3.22
N ARG A 295 -16.75 -22.13 -2.40
CA ARG A 295 -17.09 -20.70 -2.39
C ARG A 295 -15.91 -19.84 -1.96
N ALA A 296 -15.13 -20.28 -0.96
CA ALA A 296 -13.93 -19.56 -0.52
C ALA A 296 -12.91 -19.39 -1.66
N VAL A 297 -12.64 -20.46 -2.40
CA VAL A 297 -11.77 -20.43 -3.59
C VAL A 297 -12.33 -19.50 -4.67
N ALA A 298 -13.63 -19.60 -4.98
CA ALA A 298 -14.25 -18.77 -6.01
C ALA A 298 -14.18 -17.27 -5.66
N GLU A 299 -14.49 -16.91 -4.41
CA GLU A 299 -14.42 -15.51 -3.96
C GLU A 299 -12.97 -14.99 -3.91
N ALA A 300 -12.00 -15.82 -3.50
CA ALA A 300 -10.58 -15.44 -3.51
C ALA A 300 -10.09 -15.15 -4.93
N LEU A 301 -10.33 -16.05 -5.89
CA LEU A 301 -9.96 -15.86 -7.29
C LEU A 301 -10.65 -14.66 -7.95
N LYS A 302 -11.78 -14.22 -7.40
CA LYS A 302 -12.51 -13.05 -7.89
C LYS A 302 -12.01 -11.74 -7.28
N ASN A 303 -11.66 -11.72 -5.99
CA ASN A 303 -11.54 -10.48 -5.22
C ASN A 303 -10.09 -10.12 -4.85
N ARG A 304 -9.15 -11.10 -4.79
CA ARG A 304 -7.78 -10.87 -4.32
C ARG A 304 -6.98 -9.92 -5.22
N ALA A 305 -6.20 -9.03 -4.59
CA ALA A 305 -5.27 -8.15 -5.29
C ALA A 305 -4.24 -8.91 -6.12
N ALA A 306 -3.76 -10.06 -5.63
CA ALA A 306 -2.83 -10.93 -6.33
C ALA A 306 -3.37 -11.40 -7.70
N VAL A 307 -4.68 -11.63 -7.85
CA VAL A 307 -5.30 -12.00 -9.12
C VAL A 307 -5.26 -10.83 -10.11
N THR A 308 -5.50 -9.59 -9.64
CA THR A 308 -5.38 -8.39 -10.50
C THR A 308 -3.92 -8.10 -10.85
N ALA A 309 -2.97 -8.41 -9.95
CA ALA A 309 -1.54 -8.30 -10.24
C ALA A 309 -1.13 -9.25 -11.39
N VAL A 310 -1.61 -10.49 -11.39
CA VAL A 310 -1.41 -11.44 -12.51
C VAL A 310 -1.92 -10.88 -13.85
N VAL A 311 -3.08 -10.20 -13.86
CA VAL A 311 -3.60 -9.55 -15.06
C VAL A 311 -2.68 -8.40 -15.51
N LEU A 312 -2.14 -7.62 -14.57
CA LEU A 312 -1.19 -6.55 -14.88
C LEU A 312 0.11 -7.10 -15.47
N ASP A 313 0.65 -8.16 -14.88
CA ASP A 313 1.87 -8.82 -15.34
C ASP A 313 1.71 -9.39 -16.76
N ASP A 314 0.54 -10.00 -17.09
CA ASP A 314 0.25 -10.46 -18.45
C ASP A 314 0.18 -9.29 -19.45
N VAL A 315 -0.48 -8.17 -19.09
CA VAL A 315 -0.52 -6.98 -19.95
C VAL A 315 0.90 -6.46 -20.23
N GLN A 316 1.75 -6.39 -19.19
CA GLN A 316 3.14 -5.92 -19.31
C GLN A 316 4.00 -6.90 -20.13
N ALA A 317 3.84 -8.20 -19.94
CA ALA A 317 4.55 -9.21 -20.73
C ALA A 317 4.17 -9.16 -22.21
N ARG A 318 2.87 -9.01 -22.52
CA ARG A 318 2.40 -8.82 -23.91
C ARG A 318 2.94 -7.53 -24.52
N ARG A 319 2.97 -6.44 -23.75
CA ARG A 319 3.58 -5.16 -24.16
C ARG A 319 5.05 -5.37 -24.49
N SER A 320 5.82 -6.02 -23.62
CA SER A 320 7.26 -6.26 -23.83
C SER A 320 7.53 -7.02 -25.15
N VAL A 321 6.74 -8.05 -25.44
CA VAL A 321 6.83 -8.77 -26.73
C VAL A 321 6.49 -7.87 -27.92
N ALA A 322 5.40 -7.09 -27.82
CA ALA A 322 4.99 -6.17 -28.88
C ALA A 322 6.06 -5.09 -29.13
N GLU A 323 6.65 -4.55 -28.07
CA GLU A 323 7.75 -3.59 -28.15
C GLU A 323 9.02 -4.20 -28.75
N ALA A 324 9.40 -5.42 -28.35
CA ALA A 324 10.56 -6.11 -28.89
C ALA A 324 10.45 -6.34 -30.39
N ARG A 325 9.26 -6.74 -30.86
CA ARG A 325 8.99 -6.97 -32.28
C ARG A 325 9.05 -5.69 -33.12
N LEU A 326 8.61 -4.55 -32.61
CA LEU A 326 8.48 -3.31 -33.37
C LEU A 326 9.66 -2.34 -33.16
N ARG A 327 10.31 -2.33 -31.96
CA ARG A 327 11.33 -1.33 -31.60
C ARG A 327 12.58 -1.44 -32.45
N SER A 328 13.05 -2.63 -32.74
CA SER A 328 14.26 -2.93 -33.47
C SER A 328 14.01 -3.27 -34.96
N GLY A 329 12.76 -3.20 -35.40
CA GLY A 329 12.35 -3.37 -36.80
C GLY A 329 12.39 -2.08 -37.62
N VAL A 330 11.80 -2.14 -38.81
CA VAL A 330 11.57 -0.95 -39.62
C VAL A 330 10.68 0.03 -38.87
N GLY A 331 11.06 1.30 -38.86
CA GLY A 331 10.28 2.37 -38.29
C GLY A 331 10.15 3.54 -39.22
N ALA A 332 9.03 4.22 -39.16
CA ALA A 332 8.83 5.48 -39.87
C ALA A 332 8.15 6.49 -38.94
N THR A 333 8.48 7.76 -39.10
CA THR A 333 7.81 8.87 -38.39
C THR A 333 7.35 9.88 -39.45
N VAL A 334 6.07 10.15 -39.48
CA VAL A 334 5.47 11.24 -40.24
C VAL A 334 5.33 12.45 -39.34
N GLN A 335 5.84 13.57 -39.79
CA GLN A 335 5.61 14.87 -39.19
C GLN A 335 5.09 15.82 -40.26
N ALA A 336 3.90 16.35 -40.06
CA ALA A 336 3.30 17.36 -40.91
C ALA A 336 2.98 18.59 -40.07
N SER A 337 3.29 19.78 -40.57
CA SER A 337 2.90 21.03 -39.95
C SER A 337 2.57 22.09 -40.99
N TYR A 338 1.58 22.92 -40.64
CA TYR A 338 1.14 24.05 -41.42
C TYR A 338 1.06 25.30 -40.51
N GLY A 339 1.55 26.42 -40.99
CA GLY A 339 1.53 27.63 -40.21
C GLY A 339 2.02 28.83 -41.01
N PHE A 340 2.40 29.87 -40.28
CA PHE A 340 2.91 31.13 -40.85
C PHE A 340 4.18 31.53 -40.15
N ASN A 341 5.16 32.08 -40.87
CA ASN A 341 6.37 32.63 -40.29
C ASN A 341 6.80 33.94 -40.96
N ALA A 342 7.59 34.70 -40.27
CA ALA A 342 8.28 35.86 -40.86
C ALA A 342 9.61 36.08 -40.14
N THR A 343 10.52 36.79 -40.85
CA THR A 343 11.81 37.18 -40.29
C THR A 343 12.01 38.66 -40.54
N ALA A 344 12.49 39.42 -39.53
CA ALA A 344 12.71 40.85 -39.62
C ALA A 344 13.87 41.29 -38.70
N PRO A 345 14.47 42.48 -38.92
CA PRO A 345 15.49 43.05 -38.04
C PRO A 345 14.98 43.38 -36.65
N GLU A 346 13.68 43.65 -36.49
CA GLU A 346 13.01 44.05 -35.23
C GLU A 346 11.88 43.08 -34.88
N ALA A 347 11.66 42.85 -33.62
CA ALA A 347 10.65 41.92 -33.13
C ALA A 347 9.21 42.29 -33.55
N SER A 348 8.87 43.59 -33.59
CA SER A 348 7.56 44.10 -33.99
C SER A 348 7.26 43.84 -35.48
N LEU A 349 8.28 43.92 -36.31
CA LEU A 349 8.18 43.68 -37.77
C LEU A 349 8.12 42.18 -38.10
N ALA A 350 8.60 41.31 -37.22
CA ALA A 350 8.58 39.87 -37.45
C ALA A 350 7.15 39.29 -37.37
N TYR A 351 6.14 40.05 -37.01
CA TYR A 351 4.72 39.64 -37.07
C TYR A 351 3.98 40.23 -38.28
N GLN A 352 4.69 40.93 -39.16
CA GLN A 352 4.14 41.51 -40.40
C GLN A 352 4.56 40.70 -41.59
N ASN A 353 3.78 40.76 -42.68
CA ASN A 353 4.09 40.09 -43.93
C ASN A 353 4.40 38.59 -43.78
N LEU A 354 3.53 37.90 -43.00
CA LEU A 354 3.65 36.50 -42.71
C LEU A 354 3.59 35.67 -44.00
N LEU A 355 4.56 34.78 -44.17
CA LEU A 355 4.60 33.82 -45.25
C LEU A 355 4.09 32.46 -44.78
N GLU A 356 3.42 31.79 -45.68
CA GLU A 356 2.95 30.43 -45.46
C GLU A 356 4.14 29.47 -45.26
N ALA A 357 4.08 28.67 -44.22
CA ALA A 357 5.08 27.68 -43.88
C ALA A 357 4.44 26.28 -43.83
N ARG A 358 4.84 25.44 -44.79
CA ARG A 358 4.39 24.04 -44.84
C ARG A 358 5.60 23.14 -44.67
N ARG A 359 5.49 22.17 -43.80
CA ARG A 359 6.53 21.17 -43.61
C ARG A 359 5.89 19.79 -43.62
N PHE A 360 6.40 18.92 -44.44
CA PHE A 360 6.12 17.50 -44.41
C PHE A 360 7.46 16.76 -44.35
N THR A 361 7.63 15.91 -43.35
CA THR A 361 8.82 15.11 -43.18
C THR A 361 8.42 13.67 -42.95
N LEU A 362 8.89 12.77 -43.76
CA LEU A 362 8.82 11.33 -43.59
C LEU A 362 10.23 10.84 -43.26
N SER A 363 10.46 10.49 -42.03
CA SER A 363 11.70 9.85 -41.59
C SER A 363 11.52 8.35 -41.59
N VAL A 364 12.39 7.62 -42.24
CA VAL A 364 12.36 6.15 -42.31
C VAL A 364 13.67 5.62 -41.74
N GLN A 365 13.59 4.67 -40.87
CA GLN A 365 14.73 3.97 -40.29
C GLN A 365 14.61 2.48 -40.59
N VAL A 366 15.56 1.96 -41.38
CA VAL A 366 15.63 0.54 -41.73
C VAL A 366 16.94 -0.03 -41.19
N PRO A 367 16.91 -0.89 -40.21
CA PRO A 367 18.12 -1.55 -39.72
C PRO A 367 18.60 -2.55 -40.77
N LEU A 368 19.78 -2.31 -41.36
CA LEU A 368 20.31 -3.18 -42.39
C LEU A 368 21.04 -4.40 -41.84
N TRP A 369 21.70 -4.25 -40.70
CA TRP A 369 22.46 -5.33 -40.12
C TRP A 369 22.48 -5.22 -38.60
N GLN A 370 22.04 -6.25 -37.88
CA GLN A 370 21.93 -6.26 -36.41
C GLN A 370 22.53 -7.51 -35.76
N TRP A 371 23.27 -8.33 -36.52
CA TRP A 371 23.93 -9.54 -35.97
C TRP A 371 23.01 -10.51 -35.22
N GLY A 372 21.74 -10.56 -35.54
CA GLY A 372 20.74 -11.36 -34.85
C GLY A 372 20.07 -10.69 -33.65
N ALA A 373 20.51 -9.49 -33.20
CA ALA A 373 20.03 -8.85 -31.97
C ALA A 373 18.51 -8.65 -31.94
N HIS A 374 17.88 -8.36 -33.07
CA HIS A 374 16.42 -8.26 -33.16
C HIS A 374 15.73 -9.61 -32.85
N HIS A 375 16.20 -10.68 -33.53
CA HIS A 375 15.64 -12.02 -33.37
C HIS A 375 15.79 -12.49 -31.92
N GLU A 376 17.00 -12.42 -31.38
CA GLU A 376 17.28 -12.82 -30.00
C GLU A 376 16.52 -11.96 -28.99
N GLY A 377 16.37 -10.67 -29.23
CA GLY A 377 15.58 -9.78 -28.40
C GLY A 377 14.09 -10.14 -28.37
N VAL A 378 13.52 -10.56 -29.50
CA VAL A 378 12.14 -11.05 -29.55
C VAL A 378 12.00 -12.40 -28.85
N GLN A 379 12.93 -13.33 -29.08
CA GLN A 379 12.92 -14.64 -28.39
C GLN A 379 13.06 -14.50 -26.87
N ALA A 380 13.91 -13.58 -26.43
CA ALA A 380 14.03 -13.27 -24.99
C ALA A 380 12.71 -12.76 -24.39
N ALA A 381 12.04 -11.83 -25.09
CA ALA A 381 10.74 -11.29 -24.63
C ALA A 381 9.63 -12.36 -24.63
N GLU A 382 9.65 -13.29 -25.62
CA GLU A 382 8.70 -14.42 -25.67
C GLU A 382 8.96 -15.42 -24.55
N ALA A 383 10.21 -15.75 -24.25
CA ALA A 383 10.59 -16.59 -23.12
C ALA A 383 10.23 -15.94 -21.77
N ASP A 384 10.42 -14.62 -21.62
CA ASP A 384 9.99 -13.87 -20.44
C ASP A 384 8.47 -13.89 -20.29
N ARG A 385 7.71 -13.80 -21.38
CA ARG A 385 6.25 -13.93 -21.33
C ARG A 385 5.83 -15.33 -20.87
N GLU A 386 6.48 -16.37 -21.38
CA GLU A 386 6.22 -17.75 -20.94
C GLU A 386 6.53 -17.91 -19.43
N ARG A 387 7.66 -17.37 -18.96
CA ARG A 387 8.00 -17.32 -17.53
C ARG A 387 6.92 -16.62 -16.72
N VAL A 388 6.42 -15.45 -17.15
CA VAL A 388 5.34 -14.72 -16.49
C VAL A 388 4.06 -15.55 -16.44
N THR A 389 3.69 -16.22 -17.54
CA THR A 389 2.51 -17.10 -17.59
C THR A 389 2.60 -18.23 -16.56
N ASN A 390 3.74 -18.92 -16.48
CA ASN A 390 3.95 -20.00 -15.51
C ASN A 390 3.92 -19.50 -14.05
N LEU A 391 4.48 -18.33 -13.76
CA LEU A 391 4.41 -17.69 -12.45
C LEU A 391 2.97 -17.25 -12.10
N SER A 392 2.23 -16.79 -13.08
CA SER A 392 0.82 -16.41 -12.95
C SER A 392 -0.04 -17.60 -12.56
N ASP A 393 0.13 -18.74 -13.24
CA ASP A 393 -0.58 -19.99 -12.94
C ASP A 393 -0.24 -20.49 -11.52
N ALA A 394 1.03 -20.43 -11.13
CA ALA A 394 1.47 -20.75 -9.77
C ALA A 394 0.83 -19.81 -8.73
N THR A 395 0.75 -18.50 -9.01
CA THR A 395 0.11 -17.52 -8.12
C THR A 395 -1.38 -17.79 -7.96
N LEU A 396 -2.10 -18.07 -9.04
CA LEU A 396 -3.52 -18.41 -8.99
C LEU A 396 -3.76 -19.71 -8.23
N ALA A 397 -2.93 -20.74 -8.44
CA ALA A 397 -2.99 -21.98 -7.68
C ALA A 397 -2.74 -21.75 -6.18
N GLN A 398 -1.77 -20.89 -5.82
CA GLN A 398 -1.50 -20.52 -4.44
C GLN A 398 -2.68 -19.77 -3.80
N VAL A 399 -3.29 -18.81 -4.49
CA VAL A 399 -4.51 -18.12 -4.01
C VAL A 399 -5.64 -19.11 -3.73
N ALA A 400 -5.87 -20.04 -4.64
CA ALA A 400 -6.89 -21.08 -4.46
C ALA A 400 -6.57 -22.01 -3.27
N HIS A 401 -5.31 -22.42 -3.15
CA HIS A 401 -4.83 -23.23 -2.02
C HIS A 401 -5.05 -22.50 -0.69
N ASP A 402 -4.60 -21.25 -0.57
CA ASP A 402 -4.68 -20.47 0.67
C ASP A 402 -6.12 -20.26 1.11
N ALA A 403 -7.01 -19.93 0.18
CA ALA A 403 -8.43 -19.78 0.47
C ALA A 403 -9.10 -21.07 0.95
N ARG A 404 -8.79 -22.21 0.29
CA ARG A 404 -9.27 -23.52 0.70
C ARG A 404 -8.83 -23.87 2.10
N PHE A 405 -7.54 -23.71 2.39
CA PHE A 405 -6.99 -24.03 3.71
C PHE A 405 -7.44 -23.07 4.79
N ALA A 406 -7.67 -21.78 4.48
CA ALA A 406 -8.25 -20.84 5.43
C ALA A 406 -9.68 -21.23 5.84
N ALA A 407 -10.50 -21.70 4.90
CA ALA A 407 -11.85 -22.22 5.21
C ALA A 407 -11.80 -23.50 6.08
N LEU A 408 -10.92 -24.44 5.75
CA LEU A 408 -10.72 -25.67 6.54
C LEU A 408 -10.20 -25.35 7.95
N ALA A 409 -9.24 -24.42 8.06
CA ALA A 409 -8.68 -23.97 9.34
C ALA A 409 -9.75 -23.31 10.23
N LEU A 410 -10.66 -22.52 9.67
CA LEU A 410 -11.77 -21.94 10.42
C LEU A 410 -12.71 -23.03 10.96
N ALA A 411 -13.07 -24.00 10.13
CA ALA A 411 -13.91 -25.13 10.56
C ALA A 411 -13.24 -25.96 11.67
N GLN A 412 -11.94 -26.21 11.57
CA GLN A 412 -11.16 -26.86 12.62
C GLN A 412 -11.11 -26.04 13.91
N ALA A 413 -10.76 -24.74 13.78
CA ALA A 413 -10.64 -23.84 14.93
C ALA A 413 -11.96 -23.73 15.70
N ARG A 414 -13.11 -23.71 15.02
CA ARG A 414 -14.43 -23.74 15.64
C ARG A 414 -14.64 -25.01 16.48
N ARG A 415 -14.36 -26.20 15.90
CA ARG A 415 -14.48 -27.46 16.65
C ARG A 415 -13.54 -27.50 17.84
N THR A 416 -12.31 -27.07 17.67
CA THR A 416 -11.31 -26.99 18.76
C THR A 416 -11.79 -26.07 19.86
N ALA A 417 -12.27 -24.85 19.56
CA ALA A 417 -12.74 -23.91 20.55
C ALA A 417 -13.88 -24.48 21.42
N LEU A 418 -14.83 -25.20 20.83
CA LEU A 418 -15.92 -25.87 21.57
C LEU A 418 -15.41 -26.99 22.49
N LEU A 419 -14.44 -27.78 22.02
CA LEU A 419 -13.86 -28.89 22.81
C LEU A 419 -13.04 -28.36 23.99
N VAL A 420 -12.18 -27.36 23.78
CA VAL A 420 -11.36 -26.78 24.85
C VAL A 420 -12.20 -26.01 25.88
N ALA A 421 -13.31 -25.38 25.47
CA ALA A 421 -14.25 -24.76 26.40
C ALA A 421 -14.89 -25.79 27.35
N LYS A 422 -15.22 -26.98 26.82
CA LYS A 422 -15.72 -28.09 27.66
C LYS A 422 -14.63 -28.65 28.56
N ALA A 423 -13.40 -28.81 28.03
CA ALA A 423 -12.26 -29.31 28.81
C ALA A 423 -11.94 -28.38 30.00
N ASP A 424 -11.93 -27.06 29.79
CA ASP A 424 -11.73 -26.05 30.82
C ASP A 424 -12.77 -26.19 31.93
N SER A 425 -14.06 -26.27 31.60
CA SER A 425 -15.13 -26.44 32.59
C SER A 425 -15.00 -27.73 33.42
N VAL A 426 -14.55 -28.83 32.80
CA VAL A 426 -14.32 -30.10 33.49
C VAL A 426 -13.10 -30.04 34.38
N ALA A 427 -11.99 -29.45 33.91
CA ALA A 427 -10.76 -29.30 34.67
C ALA A 427 -10.97 -28.38 35.90
N ALA A 428 -11.71 -27.27 35.73
CA ALA A 428 -12.08 -26.38 36.84
C ALA A 428 -12.89 -27.12 37.93
N LYS A 429 -13.87 -27.94 37.53
CA LYS A 429 -14.65 -28.73 38.46
C LYS A 429 -13.82 -29.82 39.15
N ARG A 430 -12.90 -30.47 38.41
CA ARG A 430 -11.97 -31.44 38.99
C ARG A 430 -11.08 -30.81 40.07
N PHE A 431 -10.54 -29.62 39.79
CA PHE A 431 -9.73 -28.90 40.77
C PHE A 431 -10.55 -28.54 42.01
N GLU A 432 -11.78 -28.03 41.89
CA GLU A 432 -12.66 -27.71 43.00
C GLU A 432 -12.89 -28.93 43.89
N VAL A 433 -13.18 -30.10 43.30
CA VAL A 433 -13.36 -31.35 44.06
C VAL A 433 -12.07 -31.79 44.72
N ALA A 434 -10.91 -31.70 44.03
CA ALA A 434 -9.62 -32.04 44.60
C ALA A 434 -9.24 -31.13 45.76
N TYR A 435 -9.44 -29.80 45.62
CA TYR A 435 -9.19 -28.85 46.67
C TYR A 435 -10.01 -29.15 47.97
N ASN A 436 -11.32 -29.37 47.82
CA ASN A 436 -12.21 -29.70 48.94
C ASN A 436 -11.82 -31.01 49.64
N ARG A 437 -11.43 -32.03 48.84
CA ARG A 437 -10.95 -33.32 49.39
C ARG A 437 -9.61 -33.20 50.14
N TYR A 438 -8.70 -32.35 49.62
CA TYR A 438 -7.43 -32.10 50.30
C TYR A 438 -7.60 -31.37 51.63
N VAL A 439 -8.46 -30.35 51.68
CA VAL A 439 -8.74 -29.59 52.90
C VAL A 439 -9.25 -30.51 54.02
N ILE A 440 -10.04 -31.53 53.72
CA ILE A 440 -10.52 -32.52 54.71
C ILE A 440 -9.58 -33.73 54.88
N GLY A 441 -8.37 -33.70 54.25
CA GLY A 441 -7.36 -34.74 54.42
C GLY A 441 -7.63 -36.07 53.70
N ARG A 442 -8.44 -36.10 52.64
CA ARG A 442 -8.83 -37.31 51.91
C ARG A 442 -7.98 -37.61 50.67
N ILE A 443 -7.11 -36.70 50.21
CA ILE A 443 -6.16 -36.92 49.12
C ILE A 443 -4.80 -36.31 49.50
N SER A 444 -3.74 -36.76 48.81
CA SER A 444 -2.39 -36.20 48.97
C SER A 444 -2.26 -34.83 48.33
N ILE A 445 -1.23 -34.09 48.74
CA ILE A 445 -0.88 -32.79 48.15
C ILE A 445 -0.50 -32.92 46.65
N ASP A 446 0.15 -34.02 46.25
CA ASP A 446 0.49 -34.27 44.87
C ASP A 446 -0.74 -34.31 43.95
N ASN A 447 -1.80 -35.05 44.41
CA ASN A 447 -3.04 -35.11 43.65
C ASN A 447 -3.73 -33.74 43.49
N LEU A 448 -3.62 -32.89 44.50
CA LEU A 448 -4.13 -31.51 44.41
C LEU A 448 -3.34 -30.70 43.38
N TYR A 449 -2.00 -30.73 43.44
CA TYR A 449 -1.16 -29.98 42.47
C TYR A 449 -1.29 -30.48 41.03
N ILE A 450 -1.50 -31.78 40.85
CA ILE A 450 -1.83 -32.32 39.51
C ILE A 450 -3.15 -31.71 39.01
N ALA A 451 -4.18 -31.70 39.84
CA ALA A 451 -5.48 -31.11 39.46
C ALA A 451 -5.40 -29.60 39.20
N GLN A 452 -4.54 -28.87 39.94
CA GLN A 452 -4.27 -27.45 39.73
C GLN A 452 -3.57 -27.21 38.39
N ALA A 453 -2.52 -27.99 38.10
CA ALA A 453 -1.78 -27.88 36.83
C ALA A 453 -2.67 -28.19 35.63
N GLU A 454 -3.53 -29.21 35.70
CA GLU A 454 -4.47 -29.53 34.62
C GLU A 454 -5.53 -28.43 34.41
N LYS A 455 -6.05 -27.81 35.53
CA LYS A 455 -6.97 -26.66 35.44
C LYS A 455 -6.27 -25.46 34.72
N ASP A 456 -5.04 -25.15 35.14
CA ASP A 456 -4.28 -24.05 34.56
C ASP A 456 -3.98 -24.29 33.08
N GLN A 457 -3.61 -25.52 32.70
CA GLN A 457 -3.38 -25.90 31.32
C GLN A 457 -4.66 -25.81 30.48
N ALA A 458 -5.78 -26.32 30.97
CA ALA A 458 -7.06 -26.29 30.27
C ALA A 458 -7.55 -24.85 30.03
N LEU A 459 -7.34 -23.95 31.00
CA LEU A 459 -7.66 -22.52 30.86
C LEU A 459 -6.81 -21.85 29.75
N VAL A 460 -5.51 -22.14 29.70
CA VAL A 460 -4.62 -21.63 28.64
C VAL A 460 -5.06 -22.14 27.27
N GLU A 461 -5.43 -23.41 27.17
CA GLU A 461 -5.90 -24.03 25.93
C GLU A 461 -7.25 -23.45 25.49
N TYR A 462 -8.17 -23.19 26.40
CA TYR A 462 -9.44 -22.52 26.11
C TYR A 462 -9.22 -21.13 25.49
N VAL A 463 -8.42 -20.29 26.13
CA VAL A 463 -8.13 -18.94 25.62
C VAL A 463 -7.42 -19.00 24.26
N ARG A 464 -6.46 -19.93 24.10
CA ARG A 464 -5.77 -20.17 22.82
C ARG A 464 -6.74 -20.62 21.73
N GLY A 465 -7.67 -21.52 22.06
CA GLY A 465 -8.70 -22.00 21.14
C GLY A 465 -9.64 -20.88 20.67
N LEU A 466 -10.06 -20.01 21.60
CA LEU A 466 -10.90 -18.85 21.28
C LEU A 466 -10.16 -17.85 20.38
N ARG A 467 -8.90 -17.51 20.72
CA ARG A 467 -8.02 -16.70 19.85
C ARG A 467 -7.85 -17.33 18.48
N GLY A 468 -7.62 -18.64 18.43
CA GLY A 468 -7.45 -19.39 17.19
C GLY A 468 -8.65 -19.30 16.26
N TYR A 469 -9.86 -19.38 16.80
CA TYR A 469 -11.10 -19.21 16.03
C TYR A 469 -11.20 -17.82 15.40
N TRP A 470 -11.04 -16.76 16.18
CA TRP A 470 -11.18 -15.40 15.69
C TRP A 470 -10.07 -15.02 14.69
N THR A 471 -8.84 -15.45 14.93
CA THR A 471 -7.75 -15.24 13.97
C THR A 471 -7.97 -16.02 12.67
N ALA A 472 -8.52 -17.24 12.73
CA ALA A 472 -8.88 -18.01 11.53
C ALA A 472 -10.01 -17.36 10.74
N LEU A 473 -11.01 -16.76 11.44
CA LEU A 473 -12.09 -16.00 10.80
C LEU A 473 -11.57 -14.81 10.02
N TYR A 474 -10.75 -13.96 10.66
CA TYR A 474 -10.18 -12.80 9.98
C TYR A 474 -9.16 -13.20 8.91
N ARG A 475 -8.43 -14.31 9.09
CA ARG A 475 -7.56 -14.86 8.04
C ARG A 475 -8.37 -15.25 6.80
N LEU A 476 -9.52 -15.88 6.97
CA LEU A 476 -10.41 -16.22 5.85
C LEU A 476 -10.91 -14.95 5.16
N ARG A 477 -11.26 -13.90 5.89
CA ARG A 477 -11.67 -12.60 5.33
C ARG A 477 -10.55 -11.97 4.50
N VAL A 478 -9.31 -11.96 5.00
CA VAL A 478 -8.13 -11.49 4.26
C VAL A 478 -7.91 -12.29 2.98
N THR A 479 -8.01 -13.62 3.05
CA THR A 479 -7.72 -14.48 1.90
C THR A 479 -8.80 -14.49 0.83
N THR A 480 -10.03 -14.09 1.15
CA THR A 480 -11.16 -14.14 0.21
C THR A 480 -11.76 -12.78 -0.10
N LEU A 481 -11.50 -11.76 0.71
CA LEU A 481 -12.18 -10.48 0.73
C LEU A 481 -13.72 -10.63 0.74
N PHE A 482 -14.19 -11.66 1.45
CA PHE A 482 -15.60 -11.99 1.58
C PHE A 482 -15.96 -12.24 3.06
N ASP A 483 -17.08 -11.63 3.50
CA ASP A 483 -17.63 -11.86 4.82
C ASP A 483 -18.63 -13.02 4.77
N PHE A 484 -18.18 -14.20 5.22
CA PHE A 484 -19.02 -15.41 5.21
C PHE A 484 -20.15 -15.35 6.22
N ALA A 485 -19.99 -14.62 7.32
CA ALA A 485 -21.06 -14.46 8.31
C ALA A 485 -22.18 -13.55 7.77
N ALA A 486 -21.82 -12.49 7.05
CA ALA A 486 -22.80 -11.58 6.43
C ALA A 486 -23.20 -11.99 5.01
N GLY A 487 -22.53 -12.98 4.40
CA GLY A 487 -22.81 -13.50 3.06
C GLY A 487 -22.55 -12.50 1.92
N ARG A 488 -21.65 -11.51 2.12
CA ARG A 488 -21.40 -10.42 1.17
C ARG A 488 -19.90 -10.14 0.97
N PRO A 489 -19.49 -9.64 -0.22
CA PRO A 489 -18.12 -9.22 -0.43
C PRO A 489 -17.78 -7.99 0.45
N ILE A 490 -16.53 -7.92 0.88
CA ILE A 490 -16.00 -6.79 1.63
C ILE A 490 -15.77 -5.66 0.64
N ARG A 491 -16.43 -4.52 0.88
CA ARG A 491 -16.30 -3.32 0.07
C ARG A 491 -15.68 -2.22 0.92
N GLY A 492 -14.84 -1.39 0.31
CA GLY A 492 -14.35 -0.19 0.97
C GLY A 492 -15.53 0.70 1.33
N GLY A 493 -15.60 1.13 2.59
CA GLY A 493 -16.54 2.18 2.99
C GLY A 493 -16.27 3.41 2.14
N SER A 494 -17.34 3.95 1.54
CA SER A 494 -17.33 5.19 0.77
C SER A 494 -16.96 6.39 1.66
#